data_fa94ec895ffe25ce1899e2022d7fdbe5
#
_entry.id   fa94ec895ffe25ce1899e2022d7fdbe5
#
_cell.length_a   1.000
_cell.length_b   1.000
_cell.length_c   1.000
_cell.angle_alpha   90.00
_cell.angle_beta   90.00
_cell.angle_gamma   90.00
#
_symmetry.space_group_name_H-M   'P 1'
#
loop_
_entity.id
_entity.type
_entity.pdbx_description
1 polymer ?
#
loop_
_entity_poly.entity_id
_entity_poly.type
_entity_poly.pdbx_seq_one_letter_code
_entity_poly.pdbx_strand_id
1 'polypeptide(L)'
;MFKSLFLKPIRSMPSKVEMDITGLDMSKIPQHVAIIMDGNGRWAKAQGKVRTYGHKTGAETLKTIVRAADALGIKVVTAYAFSTENWKRPVTEIHFIMELLSRYLTSEIQEFKENNVQVRFMGSRDGLPAIVNEKMDNAIEETKNDTGIILNLAVNYGGQAEILHAVKEIAAQAASGKLDPKDIDARLHKSRRQSN
;
A
#
# COMPACT_ATOMS: atom_id res chain seq x y z
N MET A 1 21.84 3.37 28.06
CA MET A 1 21.88 4.45 27.04
C MET A 1 20.83 4.09 25.99
N PHE A 2 19.70 4.74 25.95
CA PHE A 2 18.65 4.46 24.98
C PHE A 2 19.12 4.92 23.61
N LYS A 3 19.13 4.00 22.62
CA LYS A 3 19.30 4.37 21.21
C LYS A 3 17.96 4.81 20.68
N SER A 4 17.78 6.10 20.46
CA SER A 4 16.60 6.65 19.78
C SER A 4 16.99 7.11 18.37
N LEU A 5 16.12 6.86 17.42
CA LEU A 5 16.23 7.36 16.06
C LEU A 5 15.17 8.45 15.87
N PHE A 6 15.64 9.68 15.64
CA PHE A 6 14.73 10.78 15.33
C PHE A 6 14.36 10.75 13.85
N LEU A 7 13.06 10.67 13.57
CA LEU A 7 12.58 10.85 12.21
C LEU A 7 12.86 12.27 11.77
N LYS A 8 13.41 12.44 10.57
CA LYS A 8 13.67 13.77 10.01
C LYS A 8 12.40 14.61 10.05
N PRO A 9 12.44 15.86 10.56
CA PRO A 9 11.27 16.70 10.58
C PRO A 9 10.88 17.03 9.13
N ILE A 10 9.67 16.67 8.76
CA ILE A 10 9.05 17.15 7.53
C ILE A 10 8.52 18.55 7.81
N ARG A 11 8.71 19.46 6.90
CA ARG A 11 8.45 20.90 7.03
C ARG A 11 7.03 21.29 7.47
N SER A 12 6.09 20.36 7.52
CA SER A 12 4.67 20.62 7.82
C SER A 12 4.05 19.80 8.97
N MET A 13 4.84 19.03 9.75
CA MET A 13 4.25 18.29 10.87
C MET A 13 4.82 18.65 12.23
N PRO A 14 3.92 18.92 13.22
CA PRO A 14 4.32 19.00 14.62
C PRO A 14 4.60 17.58 15.13
N SER A 15 5.73 17.42 15.75
CA SER A 15 6.21 16.29 16.53
C SER A 15 7.26 15.40 15.85
N LYS A 16 8.44 15.43 16.46
CA LYS A 16 9.46 14.39 16.34
C LYS A 16 8.82 13.07 16.77
N VAL A 17 8.57 12.16 15.85
CA VAL A 17 8.25 10.79 16.23
C VAL A 17 9.57 10.18 16.68
N GLU A 18 9.71 9.97 17.97
CA GLU A 18 10.84 9.26 18.55
C GLU A 18 10.54 7.77 18.50
N MET A 19 11.41 6.99 17.85
CA MET A 19 11.33 5.55 17.86
C MET A 19 12.32 4.99 18.88
N ASP A 20 11.83 4.14 19.76
CA ASP A 20 12.71 3.28 20.55
C ASP A 20 13.17 2.12 19.69
N ILE A 21 14.47 2.11 19.35
CA ILE A 21 15.12 1.04 18.59
C ILE A 21 16.00 0.16 19.49
N THR A 22 15.82 0.26 20.81
CA THR A 22 16.57 -0.56 21.77
C THR A 22 16.23 -2.03 21.55
N GLY A 23 17.26 -2.83 21.33
CA GLY A 23 17.10 -4.27 21.05
C GLY A 23 16.87 -4.63 19.59
N LEU A 24 16.78 -3.67 18.67
CA LEU A 24 16.76 -3.98 17.22
C LEU A 24 18.18 -4.30 16.72
N ASP A 25 18.28 -5.42 16.04
CA ASP A 25 19.48 -5.76 15.24
C ASP A 25 19.35 -5.14 13.86
N MET A 26 20.00 -4.00 13.65
CA MET A 26 19.93 -3.23 12.40
C MET A 26 20.44 -4.01 11.18
N SER A 27 21.23 -5.07 11.38
CA SER A 27 21.71 -5.95 10.29
C SER A 27 20.64 -6.91 9.78
N LYS A 28 19.53 -7.07 10.53
CA LYS A 28 18.41 -7.98 10.24
C LYS A 28 17.13 -7.25 9.86
N ILE A 29 17.19 -5.96 9.61
CA ILE A 29 16.02 -5.20 9.15
C ILE A 29 15.55 -5.76 7.80
N PRO A 30 14.25 -6.10 7.66
CA PRO A 30 13.73 -6.63 6.40
C PRO A 30 13.76 -5.56 5.31
N GLN A 31 13.95 -5.97 4.06
CA GLN A 31 13.90 -5.06 2.92
C GLN A 31 12.46 -4.65 2.56
N HIS A 32 11.48 -5.47 2.89
CA HIS A 32 10.07 -5.25 2.56
C HIS A 32 9.18 -5.66 3.72
N VAL A 33 8.26 -4.78 4.10
CA VAL A 33 7.23 -5.02 5.12
C VAL A 33 5.86 -4.86 4.48
N ALA A 34 4.97 -5.82 4.71
CA ALA A 34 3.58 -5.75 4.28
C ALA A 34 2.65 -5.65 5.49
N ILE A 35 1.68 -4.74 5.44
CA ILE A 35 0.80 -4.40 6.55
C ILE A 35 -0.66 -4.52 6.12
N ILE A 36 -1.42 -5.36 6.82
CA ILE A 36 -2.87 -5.42 6.65
C ILE A 36 -3.50 -4.34 7.53
N MET A 37 -4.15 -3.36 6.92
CA MET A 37 -4.78 -2.23 7.60
C MET A 37 -6.17 -2.63 8.14
N ASP A 38 -6.21 -3.64 9.00
CA ASP A 38 -7.45 -4.15 9.60
C ASP A 38 -7.68 -3.61 11.02
N GLY A 39 -8.93 -3.69 11.46
CA GLY A 39 -9.33 -3.31 12.82
C GLY A 39 -9.67 -1.84 13.02
N ASN A 40 -9.34 -0.93 12.13
CA ASN A 40 -9.57 0.52 12.26
C ASN A 40 -11.02 0.88 12.63
N GLY A 41 -12.00 0.26 11.97
CA GLY A 41 -13.42 0.49 12.25
C GLY A 41 -13.85 -0.07 13.62
N ARG A 42 -13.30 -1.22 14.05
CA ARG A 42 -13.53 -1.80 15.39
C ARG A 42 -12.92 -0.94 16.47
N TRP A 43 -11.69 -0.49 16.26
CA TRP A 43 -11.00 0.43 17.15
C TRP A 43 -11.78 1.73 17.37
N ALA A 44 -12.30 2.35 16.31
CA ALA A 44 -13.12 3.55 16.41
C ALA A 44 -14.39 3.31 17.24
N LYS A 45 -15.10 2.19 16.99
CA LYS A 45 -16.29 1.81 17.76
C LYS A 45 -16.00 1.60 19.24
N ALA A 46 -14.87 0.98 19.59
CA ALA A 46 -14.45 0.79 20.98
C ALA A 46 -14.21 2.13 21.69
N GLN A 47 -13.99 3.21 20.94
CA GLN A 47 -13.86 4.59 21.46
C GLN A 47 -15.15 5.42 21.33
N GLY A 48 -16.28 4.80 21.08
CA GLY A 48 -17.56 5.49 20.90
C GLY A 48 -17.64 6.32 19.61
N LYS A 49 -16.73 6.08 18.61
CA LYS A 49 -16.67 6.83 17.36
C LYS A 49 -17.22 6.02 16.18
N VAL A 50 -17.58 6.71 15.12
CA VAL A 50 -18.03 6.07 13.86
C VAL A 50 -16.86 5.39 13.15
N ARG A 51 -17.16 4.34 12.37
CA ARG A 51 -16.13 3.56 11.64
C ARG A 51 -15.24 4.40 10.72
N THR A 52 -15.82 5.42 10.10
CA THR A 52 -15.12 6.36 9.19
C THR A 52 -14.02 7.15 9.88
N TYR A 53 -14.18 7.46 11.16
CA TYR A 53 -13.11 8.04 11.98
C TYR A 53 -11.89 7.12 12.05
N GLY A 54 -12.13 5.81 12.22
CA GLY A 54 -11.05 4.82 12.25
C GLY A 54 -10.30 4.72 10.91
N HIS A 55 -11.01 4.76 9.79
CA HIS A 55 -10.38 4.75 8.47
C HIS A 55 -9.48 5.98 8.25
N LYS A 56 -9.95 7.17 8.64
CA LYS A 56 -9.14 8.39 8.57
C LYS A 56 -7.89 8.29 9.45
N THR A 57 -8.04 7.87 10.71
CA THR A 57 -6.90 7.70 11.64
C THR A 57 -5.91 6.65 11.13
N GLY A 58 -6.41 5.56 10.50
CA GLY A 58 -5.55 4.56 9.88
C GLY A 58 -4.68 5.12 8.74
N ALA A 59 -5.24 5.98 7.90
CA ALA A 59 -4.50 6.65 6.83
C ALA A 59 -3.38 7.56 7.38
N GLU A 60 -3.67 8.32 8.45
CA GLU A 60 -2.64 9.15 9.13
C GLU A 60 -1.55 8.28 9.79
N THR A 61 -1.95 7.15 10.38
CA THR A 61 -0.99 6.20 10.96
C THR A 61 -0.06 5.60 9.89
N LEU A 62 -0.57 5.34 8.68
CA LEU A 62 0.24 4.83 7.58
C LEU A 62 1.41 5.75 7.26
N LYS A 63 1.22 7.07 7.26
CA LYS A 63 2.31 8.04 7.06
C LYS A 63 3.41 7.88 8.10
N THR A 64 3.03 7.77 9.36
CA THR A 64 3.99 7.54 10.44
C THR A 64 4.78 6.24 10.25
N ILE A 65 4.09 5.18 9.83
CA ILE A 65 4.73 3.88 9.57
C ILE A 65 5.71 3.96 8.38
N VAL A 66 5.34 4.64 7.28
CA VAL A 66 6.23 4.79 6.11
C VAL A 66 7.50 5.55 6.50
N ARG A 67 7.38 6.62 7.29
CA ARG A 67 8.55 7.36 7.79
C ARG A 67 9.44 6.53 8.70
N ALA A 68 8.82 5.77 9.61
CA ALA A 68 9.55 4.88 10.49
C ALA A 68 10.30 3.80 9.70
N ALA A 69 9.64 3.24 8.69
CA ALA A 69 10.23 2.24 7.80
C ALA A 69 11.42 2.81 7.01
N ASP A 70 11.29 4.02 6.45
CA ASP A 70 12.38 4.71 5.75
C ASP A 70 13.57 4.96 6.69
N ALA A 71 13.32 5.47 7.89
CA ALA A 71 14.36 5.70 8.89
C ALA A 71 15.08 4.42 9.35
N LEU A 72 14.42 3.26 9.31
CA LEU A 72 15.00 1.95 9.57
C LEU A 72 15.73 1.35 8.36
N GLY A 73 15.67 1.99 7.18
CA GLY A 73 16.30 1.51 5.95
C GLY A 73 15.50 0.45 5.20
N ILE A 74 14.22 0.25 5.53
CA ILE A 74 13.29 -0.59 4.78
C ILE A 74 13.09 0.03 3.40
N LYS A 75 13.08 -0.79 2.36
CA LYS A 75 12.98 -0.32 0.97
C LYS A 75 11.55 -0.28 0.43
N VAL A 76 10.69 -1.16 0.92
CA VAL A 76 9.31 -1.25 0.44
C VAL A 76 8.35 -1.43 1.63
N VAL A 77 7.29 -0.63 1.67
CA VAL A 77 6.13 -0.85 2.53
C VAL A 77 4.94 -1.13 1.63
N THR A 78 4.32 -2.30 1.77
CA THR A 78 3.03 -2.60 1.16
C THR A 78 1.92 -2.43 2.18
N ALA A 79 0.93 -1.59 1.90
CA ALA A 79 -0.24 -1.42 2.75
C ALA A 79 -1.49 -1.94 2.04
N TYR A 80 -2.16 -2.93 2.63
CA TYR A 80 -3.45 -3.45 2.14
C TYR A 80 -4.56 -2.50 2.56
N ALA A 81 -4.87 -1.52 1.68
CA ALA A 81 -5.81 -0.45 1.96
C ALA A 81 -7.27 -0.83 1.66
N PHE A 82 -7.51 -1.59 0.57
CA PHE A 82 -8.85 -2.03 0.18
C PHE A 82 -8.78 -3.38 -0.53
N SER A 83 -9.42 -4.40 0.06
CA SER A 83 -9.47 -5.75 -0.52
C SER A 83 -10.74 -5.98 -1.34
N THR A 84 -10.72 -6.98 -2.22
CA THR A 84 -11.89 -7.40 -3.00
C THR A 84 -13.08 -7.80 -2.12
N GLU A 85 -12.84 -8.34 -0.92
CA GLU A 85 -13.87 -8.69 0.05
C GLU A 85 -14.57 -7.46 0.63
N ASN A 86 -13.91 -6.28 0.59
CA ASN A 86 -14.48 -5.05 1.13
C ASN A 86 -15.66 -4.51 0.31
N TRP A 87 -15.83 -4.96 -0.94
CA TRP A 87 -17.03 -4.65 -1.72
C TRP A 87 -18.34 -5.17 -1.10
N LYS A 88 -18.26 -6.12 -0.16
CA LYS A 88 -19.41 -6.62 0.61
C LYS A 88 -19.84 -5.69 1.75
N ARG A 89 -19.11 -4.61 1.99
CA ARG A 89 -19.45 -3.60 3.02
C ARG A 89 -20.63 -2.73 2.58
N PRO A 90 -21.29 -2.03 3.53
CA PRO A 90 -22.30 -1.06 3.18
C PRO A 90 -21.79 -0.04 2.17
N VAL A 91 -22.61 0.30 1.17
CA VAL A 91 -22.26 1.22 0.08
C VAL A 91 -21.74 2.57 0.58
N THR A 92 -22.33 3.08 1.67
CA THR A 92 -21.87 4.34 2.32
C THR A 92 -20.47 4.25 2.88
N GLU A 93 -20.06 3.08 3.43
CA GLU A 93 -18.69 2.85 3.90
C GLU A 93 -17.72 2.76 2.72
N ILE A 94 -18.11 2.07 1.64
CA ILE A 94 -17.30 1.96 0.42
C ILE A 94 -17.06 3.35 -0.19
N HIS A 95 -18.13 4.15 -0.38
CA HIS A 95 -18.01 5.51 -0.92
C HIS A 95 -17.06 6.36 -0.07
N PHE A 96 -17.20 6.30 1.26
CA PHE A 96 -16.29 7.03 2.15
C PHE A 96 -14.83 6.59 1.99
N ILE A 97 -14.55 5.28 1.87
CA ILE A 97 -13.17 4.78 1.69
C ILE A 97 -12.61 5.26 0.36
N MET A 98 -13.38 5.21 -0.74
CA MET A 98 -12.95 5.68 -2.06
C MET A 98 -12.68 7.19 -2.07
N GLU A 99 -13.54 7.97 -1.42
CA GLU A 99 -13.34 9.41 -1.24
C GLU A 99 -12.11 9.72 -0.38
N LEU A 100 -11.91 8.97 0.71
CA LEU A 100 -10.74 9.10 1.56
C LEU A 100 -9.45 8.79 0.80
N LEU A 101 -9.44 7.72 0.00
CA LEU A 101 -8.29 7.35 -0.84
C LEU A 101 -7.99 8.46 -1.87
N SER A 102 -9.02 8.95 -2.58
CA SER A 102 -8.87 10.02 -3.55
C SER A 102 -8.30 11.30 -2.90
N ARG A 103 -8.83 11.69 -1.74
CA ARG A 103 -8.33 12.85 -0.98
C ARG A 103 -6.89 12.64 -0.51
N TYR A 104 -6.59 11.46 0.03
CA TYR A 104 -5.25 11.12 0.49
C TYR A 104 -4.22 11.24 -0.63
N LEU A 105 -4.51 10.63 -1.78
CA LEU A 105 -3.62 10.71 -2.95
C LEU A 105 -3.45 12.14 -3.48
N THR A 106 -4.44 13.03 -3.29
CA THR A 106 -4.32 14.42 -3.69
C THR A 106 -3.54 15.26 -2.68
N SER A 107 -3.81 15.08 -1.38
CA SER A 107 -3.22 15.92 -0.33
C SER A 107 -1.77 15.53 -0.01
N GLU A 108 -1.42 14.26 -0.16
CA GLU A 108 -0.14 13.74 0.31
C GLU A 108 0.93 13.66 -0.79
N ILE A 109 0.56 13.87 -2.07
CA ILE A 109 1.49 13.69 -3.18
C ILE A 109 2.72 14.61 -3.05
N GLN A 110 2.51 15.85 -2.64
CA GLN A 110 3.60 16.80 -2.46
C GLN A 110 4.53 16.38 -1.34
N GLU A 111 3.96 15.87 -0.23
CA GLU A 111 4.73 15.34 0.88
C GLU A 111 5.53 14.09 0.48
N PHE A 112 4.96 13.21 -0.34
CA PHE A 112 5.66 12.03 -0.85
C PHE A 112 6.88 12.44 -1.68
N LYS A 113 6.75 13.37 -2.60
CA LYS A 113 7.86 13.92 -3.42
C LYS A 113 8.95 14.56 -2.55
N GLU A 114 8.57 15.42 -1.61
CA GLU A 114 9.51 16.10 -0.72
C GLU A 114 10.32 15.11 0.14
N ASN A 115 9.76 13.92 0.39
CA ASN A 115 10.41 12.86 1.17
C ASN A 115 10.98 11.73 0.30
N ASN A 116 11.02 11.92 -1.02
CA ASN A 116 11.55 10.94 -1.96
C ASN A 116 10.86 9.56 -1.83
N VAL A 117 9.52 9.56 -1.65
CA VAL A 117 8.69 8.36 -1.53
C VAL A 117 8.09 8.03 -2.89
N GLN A 118 8.45 6.91 -3.47
CA GLN A 118 7.83 6.42 -4.69
C GLN A 118 6.51 5.69 -4.38
N VAL A 119 5.41 6.14 -4.98
CA VAL A 119 4.08 5.51 -4.80
C VAL A 119 3.83 4.51 -5.92
N ARG A 120 3.41 3.31 -5.54
CA ARG A 120 2.99 2.24 -6.46
C ARG A 120 1.66 1.67 -6.02
N PHE A 121 0.99 0.99 -6.95
CA PHE A 121 -0.28 0.31 -6.66
C PHE A 121 -0.24 -1.13 -7.13
N MET A 122 -0.97 -1.98 -6.42
CA MET A 122 -1.27 -3.35 -6.82
C MET A 122 -2.77 -3.63 -6.61
N GLY A 123 -3.33 -4.50 -7.45
CA GLY A 123 -4.75 -4.85 -7.49
C GLY A 123 -5.42 -4.42 -8.78
N SER A 124 -6.70 -4.77 -8.95
CA SER A 124 -7.45 -4.46 -10.16
C SER A 124 -7.95 -3.02 -10.17
N ARG A 125 -7.88 -2.37 -11.32
CA ARG A 125 -8.50 -1.06 -11.57
C ARG A 125 -10.01 -1.18 -11.83
N ASP A 126 -10.49 -2.39 -12.12
CA ASP A 126 -11.88 -2.66 -12.49
C ASP A 126 -12.82 -2.38 -11.33
N GLY A 127 -13.93 -1.68 -11.64
CA GLY A 127 -14.94 -1.33 -10.63
C GLY A 127 -14.55 -0.20 -9.68
N LEU A 128 -13.31 0.33 -9.74
CA LEU A 128 -12.96 1.54 -9.02
C LEU A 128 -13.57 2.78 -9.70
N PRO A 129 -14.00 3.80 -8.94
CA PRO A 129 -14.43 5.07 -9.51
C PRO A 129 -13.36 5.70 -10.40
N ALA A 130 -13.76 6.30 -11.54
CA ALA A 130 -12.82 6.90 -12.49
C ALA A 130 -11.90 7.93 -11.84
N ILE A 131 -12.42 8.75 -10.92
CA ILE A 131 -11.63 9.73 -10.16
C ILE A 131 -10.55 9.08 -9.30
N VAL A 132 -10.80 7.90 -8.74
CA VAL A 132 -9.79 7.17 -7.94
C VAL A 132 -8.67 6.69 -8.87
N ASN A 133 -9.02 6.10 -10.03
CA ASN A 133 -8.04 5.67 -11.03
C ASN A 133 -7.17 6.85 -11.50
N GLU A 134 -7.79 7.99 -11.82
CA GLU A 134 -7.06 9.22 -12.18
C GLU A 134 -6.05 9.65 -11.10
N LYS A 135 -6.48 9.66 -9.82
CA LYS A 135 -5.58 10.05 -8.71
C LYS A 135 -4.46 9.04 -8.48
N MET A 136 -4.72 7.75 -8.70
CA MET A 136 -3.68 6.72 -8.64
C MET A 136 -2.65 6.92 -9.76
N ASP A 137 -3.09 7.19 -10.99
CA ASP A 137 -2.19 7.42 -12.13
C ASP A 137 -1.35 8.69 -11.94
N ASN A 138 -1.97 9.76 -11.44
CA ASN A 138 -1.26 10.99 -11.10
C ASN A 138 -0.21 10.75 -10.00
N ALA A 139 -0.54 9.98 -8.96
CA ALA A 139 0.41 9.68 -7.88
C ALA A 139 1.62 8.88 -8.39
N ILE A 140 1.41 7.91 -9.27
CA ILE A 140 2.49 7.17 -9.92
C ILE A 140 3.37 8.13 -10.73
N GLU A 141 2.76 8.93 -11.61
CA GLU A 141 3.49 9.82 -12.52
C GLU A 141 4.31 10.86 -11.76
N GLU A 142 3.73 11.48 -10.75
CA GLU A 142 4.38 12.52 -9.94
C GLU A 142 5.56 12.00 -9.11
N THR A 143 5.54 10.71 -8.71
CA THR A 143 6.58 10.10 -7.85
C THR A 143 7.47 9.09 -8.57
N LYS A 144 7.31 8.91 -9.88
CA LYS A 144 8.03 7.88 -10.66
C LYS A 144 9.55 7.99 -10.60
N ASN A 145 10.07 9.20 -10.44
CA ASN A 145 11.50 9.48 -10.38
C ASN A 145 12.07 9.48 -8.95
N ASP A 146 11.20 9.31 -7.93
CA ASP A 146 11.65 9.21 -6.55
C ASP A 146 12.34 7.86 -6.33
N THR A 147 13.45 7.89 -5.61
CA THR A 147 14.38 6.75 -5.46
C THR A 147 14.51 6.26 -4.03
N GLY A 148 13.74 6.83 -3.12
CA GLY A 148 13.73 6.46 -1.70
C GLY A 148 12.86 5.23 -1.43
N ILE A 149 12.11 5.27 -0.32
CA ILE A 149 11.22 4.17 0.04
C ILE A 149 10.04 4.05 -0.94
N ILE A 150 9.67 2.82 -1.27
CA ILE A 150 8.49 2.53 -2.09
C ILE A 150 7.29 2.31 -1.16
N LEU A 151 6.25 3.13 -1.30
CA LEU A 151 4.92 2.89 -0.74
C LEU A 151 4.05 2.19 -1.79
N ASN A 152 3.82 0.90 -1.61
CA ASN A 152 2.96 0.11 -2.48
C ASN A 152 1.57 -0.04 -1.85
N LEU A 153 0.54 0.56 -2.44
CA LEU A 153 -0.83 0.52 -1.96
C LEU A 153 -1.60 -0.59 -2.66
N ALA A 154 -2.03 -1.60 -1.90
CA ALA A 154 -2.91 -2.66 -2.41
C ALA A 154 -4.37 -2.17 -2.36
N VAL A 155 -4.92 -1.85 -3.52
CA VAL A 155 -6.28 -1.32 -3.70
C VAL A 155 -7.06 -2.25 -4.63
N ASN A 156 -8.25 -2.65 -4.21
CA ASN A 156 -9.05 -3.66 -4.90
C ASN A 156 -8.25 -4.94 -5.16
N TYR A 157 -7.46 -5.32 -4.17
CA TYR A 157 -6.59 -6.48 -4.19
C TYR A 157 -7.23 -7.67 -3.45
N GLY A 158 -7.10 -8.85 -4.04
CA GLY A 158 -7.50 -10.11 -3.40
C GLY A 158 -6.57 -11.23 -3.85
N GLY A 159 -5.93 -11.93 -2.90
CA GLY A 159 -4.98 -12.99 -3.23
C GLY A 159 -5.59 -14.12 -4.06
N GLN A 160 -6.85 -14.48 -3.80
CA GLN A 160 -7.58 -15.48 -4.61
C GLN A 160 -7.86 -14.96 -6.03
N ALA A 161 -8.24 -13.69 -6.16
CA ALA A 161 -8.48 -13.06 -7.45
C ALA A 161 -7.19 -12.98 -8.28
N GLU A 162 -6.06 -12.66 -7.65
CA GLU A 162 -4.73 -12.63 -8.30
C GLU A 162 -4.32 -14.01 -8.82
N ILE A 163 -4.48 -15.06 -7.98
CA ILE A 163 -4.19 -16.43 -8.40
C ILE A 163 -5.08 -16.83 -9.59
N LEU A 164 -6.39 -16.55 -9.50
CA LEU A 164 -7.32 -16.86 -10.59
C LEU A 164 -6.97 -16.11 -11.88
N HIS A 165 -6.57 -14.84 -11.79
CA HIS A 165 -6.12 -14.07 -12.94
C HIS A 165 -4.87 -14.71 -13.57
N ALA A 166 -3.86 -15.02 -12.78
CA ALA A 166 -2.65 -15.68 -13.26
C ALA A 166 -2.94 -17.03 -13.93
N VAL A 167 -3.84 -17.84 -13.35
CA VAL A 167 -4.26 -19.13 -13.93
C VAL A 167 -4.95 -18.91 -15.28
N LYS A 168 -5.86 -17.95 -15.40
CA LYS A 168 -6.55 -17.63 -16.66
C LYS A 168 -5.56 -17.20 -17.75
N GLU A 169 -4.59 -16.36 -17.42
CA GLU A 169 -3.57 -15.92 -18.37
C GLU A 169 -2.67 -17.07 -18.85
N ILE A 170 -2.23 -17.93 -17.91
CA ILE A 170 -1.42 -19.11 -18.24
C ILE A 170 -2.23 -20.06 -19.13
N ALA A 171 -3.48 -20.32 -18.82
CA ALA A 171 -4.36 -21.17 -19.62
C ALA A 171 -4.58 -20.61 -21.04
N ALA A 172 -4.81 -19.30 -21.16
CA ALA A 172 -4.98 -18.66 -22.47
C ALA A 172 -3.70 -18.73 -23.33
N GLN A 173 -2.53 -18.59 -22.73
CA GLN A 173 -1.25 -18.72 -23.44
C GLN A 173 -0.98 -20.17 -23.87
N ALA A 174 -1.29 -21.14 -23.01
CA ALA A 174 -1.18 -22.55 -23.36
C ALA A 174 -2.14 -22.91 -24.51
N ALA A 175 -3.40 -22.46 -24.41
CA ALA A 175 -4.40 -22.70 -25.47
C ALA A 175 -4.02 -22.08 -26.81
N SER A 176 -3.31 -20.94 -26.82
CA SER A 176 -2.82 -20.27 -28.03
C SER A 176 -1.48 -20.80 -28.54
N GLY A 177 -0.90 -21.83 -27.90
CA GLY A 177 0.41 -22.39 -28.25
C GLY A 177 1.60 -21.50 -27.93
N LYS A 178 1.41 -20.40 -27.22
CA LYS A 178 2.47 -19.47 -26.80
C LYS A 178 3.26 -19.97 -25.58
N LEU A 179 2.74 -20.96 -24.86
CA LEU A 179 3.35 -21.56 -23.69
C LEU A 179 3.12 -23.07 -23.72
N ASP A 180 4.18 -23.86 -23.65
CA ASP A 180 4.03 -25.31 -23.41
C ASP A 180 3.67 -25.51 -21.91
N PRO A 181 2.61 -26.27 -21.59
CA PRO A 181 2.27 -26.59 -20.20
C PRO A 181 3.43 -27.20 -19.39
N LYS A 182 4.38 -27.86 -20.04
CA LYS A 182 5.58 -28.43 -19.41
C LYS A 182 6.55 -27.37 -18.89
N ASP A 183 6.50 -26.15 -19.45
CA ASP A 183 7.38 -25.04 -19.07
C ASP A 183 6.78 -24.20 -17.92
N ILE A 184 5.62 -24.59 -17.38
CA ILE A 184 4.99 -23.92 -16.25
C ILE A 184 5.72 -24.33 -14.98
N ASP A 185 6.54 -23.43 -14.45
CA ASP A 185 7.29 -23.60 -13.21
C ASP A 185 7.12 -22.43 -12.22
N ALA A 186 7.77 -22.53 -11.05
CA ALA A 186 7.72 -21.49 -10.02
C ALA A 186 8.34 -20.15 -10.48
N ARG A 187 9.17 -20.13 -11.49
CA ARG A 187 9.82 -18.92 -12.03
C ARG A 187 8.85 -18.13 -12.92
N LEU A 188 8.01 -18.83 -13.67
CA LEU A 188 6.99 -18.21 -14.52
C LEU A 188 6.01 -17.36 -13.68
N HIS A 189 5.68 -17.81 -12.49
CA HIS A 189 4.83 -17.07 -11.55
C HIS A 189 5.52 -15.80 -10.98
N LYS A 190 6.85 -15.82 -10.79
CA LYS A 190 7.59 -14.68 -10.25
C LYS A 190 7.78 -13.56 -11.26
N SER A 191 8.05 -13.88 -12.54
CA SER A 191 8.34 -12.89 -13.58
C SER A 191 7.14 -11.98 -13.89
N ARG A 192 5.92 -12.43 -13.63
CA ARG A 192 4.67 -11.71 -13.91
C ARG A 192 4.21 -10.76 -12.81
N ARG A 193 4.72 -10.92 -11.58
CA ARG A 193 4.48 -9.96 -10.49
C ARG A 193 5.26 -8.65 -10.66
N GLN A 194 6.24 -8.60 -11.57
CA GLN A 194 7.09 -7.44 -11.82
C GLN A 194 6.67 -6.61 -13.04
N SER A 195 5.66 -7.07 -13.79
CA SER A 195 5.24 -6.47 -15.07
C SER A 195 3.96 -5.64 -15.00
N ASN A 196 3.40 -5.42 -13.79
CA ASN A 196 2.22 -4.57 -13.57
C ASN A 196 2.53 -3.44 -12.61
#